data_2fd7b58a5747c97756b16e70dfa59e94
#
_entry.id   2fd7b58a5747c97756b16e70dfa59e94
#
_cell.length_a   1.000
_cell.length_b   1.000
_cell.length_c   1.000
_cell.angle_alpha   90.00
_cell.angle_beta   90.00
_cell.angle_gamma   90.00
#
_symmetry.space_group_name_H-M   'P 1'
#
loop_
_entity.id
_entity.type
_entity.pdbx_description
1 polymer ?
#
loop_
_entity_poly.entity_id
_entity_poly.type
_entity_poly.pdbx_seq_one_letter_code
_entity_poly.pdbx_strand_id
1 'polypeptide(L)'
;MTAMSMKPRSRRLLLAACLLLWSCAAGAAELVVIVSARSAVTSLRPDQVADIFLAKTGRFPGGEPAVALDLPLGAPLRNEFYSTMAAKSPAMMKAYWTKMVFTGRGQPPRELSNSAAVRRMVADNPAMIGYIDSAALDASVKAVAVVPR
;
A
#
# COMPACT_ATOMS: atom_id res chain seq x y z
N MET A 1 38.12 48.79 -49.65
CA MET A 1 37.08 47.75 -49.71
C MET A 1 37.28 46.85 -48.51
N THR A 2 36.52 47.07 -47.47
CA THR A 2 36.63 46.34 -46.19
C THR A 2 35.48 45.37 -46.04
N ALA A 3 35.76 44.09 -46.09
CA ALA A 3 34.78 43.05 -45.78
C ALA A 3 34.68 42.88 -44.26
N MET A 4 33.52 43.22 -43.72
CA MET A 4 33.24 42.97 -42.31
C MET A 4 32.87 41.48 -42.12
N SER A 5 33.77 40.79 -41.45
CA SER A 5 33.54 39.44 -40.97
C SER A 5 32.62 39.44 -39.77
N MET A 6 31.37 39.02 -39.92
CA MET A 6 30.48 38.76 -38.81
C MET A 6 30.75 37.36 -38.23
N LYS A 7 31.25 37.33 -37.00
CA LYS A 7 31.46 36.10 -36.24
C LYS A 7 30.12 35.45 -35.83
N PRO A 8 29.94 34.14 -36.00
CA PRO A 8 28.75 33.45 -35.53
C PRO A 8 28.93 33.13 -34.03
N ARG A 9 28.38 33.96 -33.15
CA ARG A 9 28.38 33.74 -31.69
C ARG A 9 27.02 33.39 -31.10
N SER A 10 26.01 33.17 -31.94
CA SER A 10 24.62 33.00 -31.46
C SER A 10 24.02 31.60 -31.61
N ARG A 11 24.81 30.58 -31.96
CA ARG A 11 24.30 29.19 -32.10
C ARG A 11 24.55 28.25 -30.93
N ARG A 12 25.23 28.71 -29.87
CA ARG A 12 25.57 27.84 -28.70
C ARG A 12 24.68 28.07 -27.46
N LEU A 13 23.73 28.97 -27.51
CA LEU A 13 22.84 29.29 -26.38
C LEU A 13 21.44 28.66 -26.45
N LEU A 14 21.12 27.94 -27.53
CA LEU A 14 19.82 27.30 -27.71
C LEU A 14 19.79 25.78 -27.39
N LEU A 15 20.93 25.17 -27.05
CA LEU A 15 21.03 23.74 -26.70
C LEU A 15 21.09 23.45 -25.21
N ALA A 16 21.11 24.47 -24.36
CA ALA A 16 21.18 24.30 -22.91
C ALA A 16 19.82 24.37 -22.18
N ALA A 17 18.72 24.64 -22.90
CA ALA A 17 17.40 24.84 -22.31
C ALA A 17 16.46 23.61 -22.37
N CYS A 18 16.89 22.49 -22.94
CA CYS A 18 16.03 21.29 -23.09
C CYS A 18 16.32 20.15 -22.10
N LEU A 19 17.16 20.36 -21.09
CA LEU A 19 17.59 19.28 -20.19
C LEU A 19 17.03 19.38 -18.76
N LEU A 20 16.02 20.21 -18.49
CA LEU A 20 15.50 20.45 -17.13
C LEU A 20 14.01 20.11 -16.93
N LEU A 21 13.43 19.24 -17.75
CA LEU A 21 12.05 18.78 -17.55
C LEU A 21 11.96 17.24 -17.49
N TRP A 22 12.91 16.58 -16.85
CA TRP A 22 12.59 15.30 -16.24
C TRP A 22 12.01 15.61 -14.85
N SER A 23 10.77 16.09 -14.85
CA SER A 23 9.90 15.94 -13.69
C SER A 23 9.89 14.48 -13.33
N CYS A 24 10.61 14.09 -12.28
CA CYS A 24 10.25 12.92 -11.50
C CYS A 24 8.80 13.12 -11.09
N ALA A 25 7.86 12.56 -11.83
CA ALA A 25 6.58 12.19 -11.29
C ALA A 25 6.89 11.13 -10.24
N ALA A 26 7.20 11.58 -9.02
CA ALA A 26 7.07 10.77 -7.84
C ALA A 26 5.59 10.40 -7.80
N GLY A 27 5.24 9.25 -8.40
CA GLY A 27 3.93 8.68 -8.28
C GLY A 27 3.62 8.66 -6.79
N ALA A 28 2.51 9.26 -6.38
CA ALA A 28 2.06 9.18 -5.00
C ALA A 28 2.05 7.71 -4.61
N ALA A 29 2.74 7.36 -3.51
CA ALA A 29 2.82 5.98 -3.05
C ALA A 29 1.41 5.44 -2.87
N GLU A 30 1.11 4.33 -3.53
CA GLU A 30 -0.19 3.67 -3.45
C GLU A 30 -0.20 2.74 -2.23
N LEU A 31 -1.36 2.59 -1.65
CA LEU A 31 -1.59 1.61 -0.60
C LEU A 31 -2.04 0.30 -1.26
N VAL A 32 -1.30 -0.79 -1.00
CA VAL A 32 -1.57 -2.10 -1.60
C VAL A 32 -1.76 -3.17 -0.53
N VAL A 33 -2.68 -4.08 -0.79
CA VAL A 33 -2.90 -5.28 0.03
C VAL A 33 -2.02 -6.41 -0.52
N ILE A 34 -1.27 -7.05 0.35
CA ILE A 34 -0.26 -8.05 -0.02
C ILE A 34 -0.52 -9.40 0.63
N VAL A 35 -0.12 -10.44 -0.10
CA VAL A 35 0.07 -11.80 0.39
C VAL A 35 1.46 -12.30 0.01
N SER A 36 1.90 -13.41 0.59
CA SER A 36 3.17 -14.05 0.19
C SER A 36 3.19 -14.34 -1.31
N ALA A 37 4.36 -14.22 -1.94
CA ALA A 37 4.55 -14.65 -3.32
C ALA A 37 4.19 -16.14 -3.53
N ARG A 38 4.23 -16.95 -2.47
CA ARG A 38 3.87 -18.38 -2.46
C ARG A 38 2.37 -18.63 -2.26
N SER A 39 1.59 -17.60 -1.96
CA SER A 39 0.13 -17.75 -1.78
C SER A 39 -0.56 -18.12 -3.09
N ALA A 40 -1.60 -18.94 -3.02
CA ALA A 40 -2.48 -19.24 -4.16
C ALA A 40 -3.43 -18.07 -4.51
N VAL A 41 -3.59 -17.11 -3.60
CA VAL A 41 -4.45 -15.93 -3.81
C VAL A 41 -3.81 -15.01 -4.84
N THR A 42 -4.57 -14.65 -5.87
CA THR A 42 -4.10 -13.78 -6.96
C THR A 42 -4.75 -12.41 -6.94
N SER A 43 -5.99 -12.32 -6.46
CA SER A 43 -6.73 -11.06 -6.33
C SER A 43 -7.81 -11.17 -5.25
N LEU A 44 -8.15 -10.05 -4.63
CA LEU A 44 -9.24 -9.93 -3.68
C LEU A 44 -10.07 -8.69 -3.99
N ARG A 45 -11.38 -8.81 -3.83
CA ARG A 45 -12.28 -7.65 -3.87
C ARG A 45 -12.19 -6.86 -2.56
N PRO A 46 -12.52 -5.56 -2.58
CA PRO A 46 -12.52 -4.74 -1.36
C PRO A 46 -13.36 -5.30 -0.21
N ASP A 47 -14.53 -5.86 -0.51
CA ASP A 47 -15.40 -6.49 0.50
C ASP A 47 -14.74 -7.73 1.14
N GLN A 48 -14.05 -8.55 0.36
CA GLN A 48 -13.31 -9.71 0.85
C GLN A 48 -12.14 -9.29 1.75
N VAL A 49 -11.42 -8.25 1.39
CA VAL A 49 -10.35 -7.68 2.22
C VAL A 49 -10.92 -7.16 3.54
N ALA A 50 -11.99 -6.35 3.48
CA ALA A 50 -12.64 -5.80 4.67
C ALA A 50 -13.12 -6.91 5.62
N ASP A 51 -13.71 -7.96 5.12
CA ASP A 51 -14.22 -9.07 5.93
C ASP A 51 -13.10 -9.81 6.67
N ILE A 52 -11.94 -9.98 6.06
CA ILE A 52 -10.76 -10.57 6.70
C ILE A 52 -10.23 -9.64 7.80
N PHE A 53 -10.02 -8.35 7.51
CA PHE A 53 -9.46 -7.40 8.47
C PHE A 53 -10.40 -7.03 9.61
N LEU A 54 -11.70 -7.17 9.40
CA LEU A 54 -12.72 -6.98 10.45
C LEU A 54 -13.04 -8.27 11.24
N ALA A 55 -12.29 -9.34 11.01
CA ALA A 55 -12.48 -10.64 11.64
C ALA A 55 -13.89 -11.25 11.42
N LYS A 56 -14.58 -10.89 10.33
CA LYS A 56 -15.83 -11.53 9.92
C LYS A 56 -15.57 -12.90 9.33
N THR A 57 -14.40 -13.12 8.74
CA THR A 57 -13.90 -14.41 8.30
C THR A 57 -12.42 -14.53 8.63
N GLY A 58 -11.98 -15.73 8.94
CA GLY A 58 -10.56 -16.07 9.13
C GLY A 58 -9.98 -16.84 7.93
N ARG A 59 -10.60 -16.74 6.76
CA ARG A 59 -10.20 -17.50 5.56
C ARG A 59 -10.20 -16.63 4.32
N PHE A 60 -9.30 -16.97 3.40
CA PHE A 60 -9.37 -16.51 2.01
C PHE A 60 -10.57 -17.14 1.28
N PRO A 61 -11.01 -16.55 0.14
CA PRO A 61 -12.13 -17.11 -0.63
C PRO A 61 -11.94 -18.56 -1.07
N GLY A 62 -10.68 -19.02 -1.25
CA GLY A 62 -10.35 -20.41 -1.57
C GLY A 62 -10.43 -21.38 -0.39
N GLY A 63 -10.64 -20.89 0.83
CA GLY A 63 -10.77 -21.68 2.05
C GLY A 63 -9.50 -21.78 2.91
N GLU A 64 -8.34 -21.32 2.41
CA GLU A 64 -7.10 -21.29 3.19
C GLU A 64 -7.20 -20.28 4.34
N PRO A 65 -6.50 -20.51 5.46
CA PRO A 65 -6.48 -19.57 6.57
C PRO A 65 -5.97 -18.18 6.14
N ALA A 66 -6.58 -17.12 6.66
CA ALA A 66 -6.19 -15.74 6.45
C ALA A 66 -5.98 -15.05 7.80
N VAL A 67 -4.75 -14.66 8.09
CA VAL A 67 -4.34 -13.95 9.31
C VAL A 67 -3.93 -12.53 8.96
N ALA A 68 -4.76 -11.57 9.34
CA ALA A 68 -4.50 -10.16 9.06
C ALA A 68 -3.40 -9.58 9.95
N LEU A 69 -2.55 -8.75 9.36
CA LEU A 69 -1.54 -7.93 10.05
C LEU A 69 -1.87 -6.45 9.85
N ASP A 70 -1.70 -5.66 10.87
CA ASP A 70 -2.08 -4.25 10.90
C ASP A 70 -0.87 -3.35 11.17
N LEU A 71 -1.04 -2.07 10.95
CA LEU A 71 -0.11 -1.01 11.35
C LEU A 71 -0.56 -0.39 12.69
N PRO A 72 0.31 0.36 13.38
CA PRO A 72 0.00 0.92 14.67
C PRO A 72 -1.21 1.86 14.64
N LEU A 73 -1.91 1.95 15.74
CA LEU A 73 -2.96 2.95 15.96
C LEU A 73 -2.44 4.35 15.66
N GLY A 74 -3.20 5.13 14.90
CA GLY A 74 -2.82 6.48 14.49
C GLY A 74 -1.91 6.56 13.27
N ALA A 75 -1.41 5.45 12.73
CA ALA A 75 -0.65 5.46 11.48
C ALA A 75 -1.53 5.98 10.32
N PRO A 76 -1.06 6.95 9.52
CA PRO A 76 -1.84 7.50 8.40
C PRO A 76 -2.30 6.43 7.40
N LEU A 77 -1.43 5.49 7.05
CA LEU A 77 -1.74 4.36 6.18
C LEU A 77 -2.86 3.47 6.74
N ARG A 78 -2.88 3.24 8.06
CA ARG A 78 -3.94 2.49 8.72
C ARG A 78 -5.28 3.20 8.61
N ASN A 79 -5.31 4.50 8.86
CA ASN A 79 -6.52 5.30 8.76
C ASN A 79 -7.05 5.32 7.32
N GLU A 80 -6.19 5.48 6.34
CA GLU A 80 -6.51 5.42 4.91
C GLU A 80 -7.08 4.05 4.53
N PHE A 81 -6.45 2.97 4.98
CA PHE A 81 -6.89 1.61 4.71
C PHE A 81 -8.32 1.35 5.20
N TYR A 82 -8.60 1.60 6.48
CA TYR A 82 -9.92 1.32 7.04
C TYR A 82 -11.00 2.27 6.54
N SER A 83 -10.67 3.53 6.29
CA SER A 83 -11.64 4.47 5.72
C SER A 83 -12.07 4.06 4.32
N THR A 84 -11.16 3.57 3.50
CA THR A 84 -11.42 3.19 2.11
C THR A 84 -12.01 1.79 2.00
N MET A 85 -11.40 0.80 2.68
CA MET A 85 -11.80 -0.60 2.53
C MET A 85 -13.00 -0.99 3.39
N ALA A 86 -13.20 -0.34 4.51
CA ALA A 86 -14.25 -0.68 5.48
C ALA A 86 -15.22 0.47 5.79
N ALA A 87 -15.04 1.64 5.17
CA ALA A 87 -15.82 2.85 5.43
C ALA A 87 -15.87 3.23 6.93
N LYS A 88 -14.75 3.06 7.64
CA LYS A 88 -14.64 3.30 9.09
C LYS A 88 -13.55 4.31 9.42
N SER A 89 -13.94 5.36 10.15
CA SER A 89 -13.00 6.30 10.77
C SER A 89 -12.21 5.62 11.91
N PRO A 90 -11.10 6.23 12.38
CA PRO A 90 -10.39 5.73 13.57
C PRO A 90 -11.28 5.54 14.80
N ALA A 91 -12.21 6.47 15.05
CA ALA A 91 -13.17 6.36 16.16
C ALA A 91 -14.14 5.19 15.99
N MET A 92 -14.64 4.98 14.76
CA MET A 92 -15.50 3.84 14.43
C MET A 92 -14.76 2.51 14.56
N MET A 93 -13.48 2.45 14.19
CA MET A 93 -12.64 1.26 14.37
C MET A 93 -12.42 0.94 15.85
N LYS A 94 -12.16 1.95 16.67
CA LYS A 94 -12.03 1.79 18.11
C LYS A 94 -13.32 1.21 18.72
N ALA A 95 -14.46 1.78 18.39
CA ALA A 95 -15.76 1.29 18.84
C ALA A 95 -16.05 -0.14 18.38
N TYR A 96 -15.73 -0.44 17.12
CA TYR A 96 -15.89 -1.77 16.55
C TYR A 96 -15.10 -2.84 17.32
N TRP A 97 -13.80 -2.62 17.56
CA TRP A 97 -12.98 -3.59 18.29
C TRP A 97 -13.33 -3.68 19.75
N THR A 98 -13.69 -2.56 20.40
CA THR A 98 -14.19 -2.58 21.78
C THR A 98 -15.38 -3.53 21.89
N LYS A 99 -16.35 -3.43 20.97
CA LYS A 99 -17.52 -4.32 20.95
C LYS A 99 -17.15 -5.77 20.66
N MET A 100 -16.28 -6.01 19.67
CA MET A 100 -15.88 -7.37 19.27
C MET A 100 -15.15 -8.10 20.40
N VAL A 101 -14.19 -7.44 21.05
CA VAL A 101 -13.43 -8.00 22.18
C VAL A 101 -14.34 -8.23 23.39
N PHE A 102 -15.18 -7.25 23.74
CA PHE A 102 -16.09 -7.34 24.88
C PHE A 102 -17.12 -8.47 24.73
N THR A 103 -17.61 -8.71 23.52
CA THR A 103 -18.59 -9.78 23.23
C THR A 103 -17.93 -11.13 22.89
N GLY A 104 -16.60 -11.23 22.91
CA GLY A 104 -15.87 -12.46 22.58
C GLY A 104 -15.96 -12.90 21.14
N ARG A 105 -16.33 -12.01 20.20
CA ARG A 105 -16.56 -12.33 18.80
C ARG A 105 -15.30 -12.28 17.91
N GLY A 106 -14.24 -11.64 18.41
CA GLY A 106 -12.99 -11.52 17.66
C GLY A 106 -11.97 -10.66 18.37
N GLN A 107 -10.76 -10.67 17.82
CA GLN A 107 -9.63 -9.89 18.28
C GLN A 107 -9.14 -9.02 17.11
N PRO A 108 -8.62 -7.80 17.38
CA PRO A 108 -8.00 -7.00 16.36
C PRO A 108 -6.76 -7.72 15.77
N PRO A 109 -6.40 -7.43 14.52
CA PRO A 109 -5.18 -7.95 13.93
C PRO A 109 -3.93 -7.55 14.73
N ARG A 110 -2.89 -8.37 14.66
CA ARG A 110 -1.60 -8.03 15.25
C ARG A 110 -0.98 -6.81 14.58
N GLU A 111 -0.56 -5.86 15.38
CA GLU A 111 0.10 -4.65 14.89
C GLU A 111 1.61 -4.88 14.70
N LEU A 112 2.14 -4.36 13.59
CA LEU A 112 3.56 -4.31 13.27
C LEU A 112 3.99 -2.85 13.08
N SER A 113 5.28 -2.57 13.27
CA SER A 113 5.80 -1.20 13.36
C SER A 113 5.71 -0.38 12.07
N ASN A 114 5.83 -1.04 10.89
CA ASN A 114 5.88 -0.36 9.60
C ASN A 114 5.64 -1.33 8.43
N SER A 115 5.54 -0.78 7.21
CA SER A 115 5.33 -1.55 5.98
C SER A 115 6.40 -2.62 5.74
N ALA A 116 7.66 -2.35 6.06
CA ALA A 116 8.74 -3.32 5.87
C ALA A 116 8.60 -4.52 6.82
N ALA A 117 8.15 -4.31 8.05
CA ALA A 117 7.88 -5.38 9.01
C ALA A 117 6.69 -6.24 8.56
N VAL A 118 5.61 -5.61 8.10
CA VAL A 118 4.44 -6.31 7.53
C VAL A 118 4.88 -7.16 6.33
N ARG A 119 5.60 -6.58 5.38
CA ARG A 119 6.09 -7.29 4.19
C ARG A 119 6.89 -8.53 4.56
N ARG A 120 7.87 -8.42 5.47
CA ARG A 120 8.69 -9.56 5.89
C ARG A 120 7.86 -10.68 6.49
N MET A 121 6.93 -10.36 7.37
CA MET A 121 6.10 -11.37 8.02
C MET A 121 5.14 -12.04 7.03
N VAL A 122 4.55 -11.30 6.11
CA VAL A 122 3.70 -11.82 5.04
C VAL A 122 4.50 -12.71 4.08
N ALA A 123 5.74 -12.32 3.73
CA ALA A 123 6.60 -13.11 2.85
C ALA A 123 6.87 -14.51 3.41
N ASP A 124 7.04 -14.62 4.72
CA ASP A 124 7.40 -15.87 5.39
C ASP A 124 6.23 -16.83 5.58
N ASN A 125 4.99 -16.33 5.54
CA ASN A 125 3.81 -17.15 5.82
C ASN A 125 2.66 -16.88 4.82
N PRO A 126 2.33 -17.86 3.94
CA PRO A 126 1.24 -17.73 2.97
C PRO A 126 -0.17 -17.55 3.58
N ALA A 127 -0.35 -17.86 4.87
CA ALA A 127 -1.62 -17.61 5.57
C ALA A 127 -1.79 -16.15 5.99
N MET A 128 -0.75 -15.33 5.91
CA MET A 128 -0.82 -13.93 6.33
C MET A 128 -1.22 -13.00 5.19
N ILE A 129 -1.91 -11.94 5.56
CA ILE A 129 -2.32 -10.83 4.68
C ILE A 129 -2.04 -9.52 5.41
N GLY A 130 -1.56 -8.53 4.69
CA GLY A 130 -1.29 -7.20 5.22
C GLY A 130 -1.52 -6.15 4.17
N TYR A 131 -1.33 -4.91 4.53
CA TYR A 131 -1.31 -3.77 3.60
C TYR A 131 -0.06 -2.94 3.86
N ILE A 132 0.52 -2.41 2.81
CA ILE A 132 1.77 -1.65 2.84
C ILE A 132 1.73 -0.48 1.86
N ASP A 133 2.63 0.46 2.06
CA ASP A 133 3.00 1.41 1.03
C ASP A 133 3.63 0.65 -0.16
N SER A 134 3.21 0.95 -1.38
CA SER A 134 3.73 0.31 -2.60
C SER A 134 5.24 0.50 -2.79
N ALA A 135 5.83 1.55 -2.22
CA ALA A 135 7.28 1.74 -2.20
C ALA A 135 8.03 0.63 -1.45
N ALA A 136 7.37 -0.08 -0.53
CA ALA A 136 7.93 -1.20 0.21
C ALA A 136 7.72 -2.56 -0.48
N LEU A 137 7.04 -2.61 -1.62
CA LEU A 137 6.75 -3.84 -2.38
C LEU A 137 8.05 -4.41 -2.98
N ASP A 138 8.22 -5.73 -2.88
CA ASP A 138 9.29 -6.47 -3.53
C ASP A 138 8.82 -7.87 -3.99
N ALA A 139 9.72 -8.66 -4.58
CA ALA A 139 9.40 -9.97 -5.15
C ALA A 139 9.00 -11.04 -4.11
N SER A 140 9.20 -10.81 -2.82
CA SER A 140 8.84 -11.76 -1.76
C SER A 140 7.33 -11.81 -1.47
N VAL A 141 6.61 -10.77 -1.88
CA VAL A 141 5.17 -10.63 -1.73
C VAL A 141 4.53 -10.19 -3.04
N LYS A 142 3.22 -10.33 -3.13
CA LYS A 142 2.45 -9.85 -4.29
C LYS A 142 1.23 -9.04 -3.85
N ALA A 143 0.92 -8.00 -4.60
CA ALA A 143 -0.28 -7.21 -4.41
C ALA A 143 -1.50 -7.99 -4.94
N VAL A 144 -2.55 -8.09 -4.12
CA VAL A 144 -3.81 -8.74 -4.46
C VAL A 144 -4.99 -7.76 -4.52
N ALA A 145 -4.79 -6.55 -4.04
CA ALA A 145 -5.71 -5.44 -4.17
C ALA A 145 -4.95 -4.11 -4.07
N VAL A 146 -5.43 -3.10 -4.78
CA VAL A 146 -5.00 -1.71 -4.64
C VAL A 146 -6.10 -0.97 -3.89
N VAL A 147 -5.72 -0.18 -2.89
CA VAL A 147 -6.67 0.64 -2.13
C VAL A 147 -6.91 1.92 -2.93
N PRO A 148 -8.13 2.16 -3.42
CA PRO A 148 -8.44 3.39 -4.18
C PRO A 148 -8.23 4.63 -3.32
N ARG A 149 -7.75 5.70 -3.93
CA ARG A 149 -7.65 7.04 -3.34
C ARG A 149 -8.70 7.97 -3.89
#